data_59f492b9894a78c7ab413f2f7bbd0273
#
_entry.id   59f492b9894a78c7ab413f2f7bbd0273
#
_cell.length_a   1.000
_cell.length_b   1.000
_cell.length_c   1.000
_cell.angle_alpha   90.00
_cell.angle_beta   90.00
_cell.angle_gamma   90.00
#
_symmetry.space_group_name_H-M   'P 1'
#
loop_
_entity.id
_entity.type
_entity.pdbx_description
1 polymer ?
#
loop_
_entity_poly.entity_id
_entity_poly.type
_entity_poly.pdbx_seq_one_letter_code
_entity_poly.pdbx_strand_id
1 'polypeptide(L)'
;MARIDLQNPISSANDRYVRQVMAVPMLTRERELELATAWKNNADEKALHELIRAYGRLAVAMAAKFRHYGLPLGDLIQEGNIGLMQAAARFEPDREVRFSTYATWWIRSAMQDYILRNWSIVRTGTTAAQKSLFFNLRRLRARIANATGEQQLNADSRAEIARELNVPVADVVAMEQRMSGGDQSLNAPLSADGEDDWQEFLADERPNPEEVVIGMKDAATRSAWLNQALGQLDERERTIIRERKLRDDEVTLEELGSTLGVSKERVRQLEARALGKLKIALLRLADRPSALVD
;
A
#
# COMPACT_ATOMS: atom_id res chain seq x y z
N MET A 1 15.53 30.81 9.23
CA MET A 1 14.20 31.46 9.22
C MET A 1 13.62 31.29 7.82
N ALA A 2 12.73 30.32 7.61
CA ALA A 2 12.03 30.15 6.33
C ALA A 2 11.02 31.30 6.18
N ARG A 3 11.15 32.08 5.10
CA ARG A 3 10.18 33.09 4.70
C ARG A 3 8.85 32.38 4.45
N ILE A 4 7.82 32.71 5.21
CA ILE A 4 6.44 32.31 4.95
C ILE A 4 6.01 33.07 3.71
N ASP A 5 5.72 32.36 2.62
CA ASP A 5 5.17 32.93 1.39
C ASP A 5 3.76 33.48 1.67
N LEU A 6 3.66 34.77 1.83
CA LEU A 6 2.44 35.53 2.16
C LEU A 6 1.43 35.62 0.99
N GLN A 7 1.71 34.97 -0.15
CA GLN A 7 0.88 35.11 -1.36
C GLN A 7 -0.10 33.94 -1.59
N ASN A 8 -0.08 32.89 -0.74
CA ASN A 8 -1.03 31.79 -0.88
C ASN A 8 -2.29 32.06 -0.03
N PRO A 9 -3.51 32.20 -0.61
CA PRO A 9 -4.75 32.48 0.11
C PRO A 9 -5.07 31.44 1.20
N ILE A 10 -4.64 30.20 1.03
CA ILE A 10 -4.78 29.13 2.03
C ILE A 10 -3.90 29.42 3.26
N SER A 11 -2.68 29.92 3.07
CA SER A 11 -1.79 30.34 4.16
C SER A 11 -2.43 31.48 4.98
N SER A 12 -3.02 32.48 4.32
CA SER A 12 -3.66 33.61 4.98
C SER A 12 -4.90 33.21 5.82
N ALA A 13 -5.68 32.21 5.38
CA ALA A 13 -6.82 31.69 6.12
C ALA A 13 -6.37 30.90 7.36
N ASN A 14 -5.35 30.06 7.23
CA ASN A 14 -4.76 29.33 8.36
C ASN A 14 -4.16 30.28 9.40
N ASP A 15 -3.45 31.30 8.99
CA ASP A 15 -2.88 32.32 9.89
C ASP A 15 -3.96 33.11 10.63
N ARG A 16 -5.09 33.38 9.98
CA ARG A 16 -6.25 34.02 10.61
C ARG A 16 -6.85 33.12 11.66
N TYR A 17 -7.07 31.84 11.32
CA TYR A 17 -7.59 30.85 12.25
C TYR A 17 -6.67 30.69 13.48
N VAL A 18 -5.37 30.51 13.26
CA VAL A 18 -4.39 30.39 14.34
C VAL A 18 -4.44 31.61 15.27
N ARG A 19 -4.45 32.83 14.72
CA ARG A 19 -4.58 34.06 15.53
C ARG A 19 -5.87 34.08 16.35
N GLN A 20 -7.01 33.71 15.78
CA GLN A 20 -8.28 33.67 16.47
C GLN A 20 -8.25 32.66 17.64
N VAL A 21 -7.76 31.44 17.40
CA VAL A 21 -7.68 30.39 18.42
C VAL A 21 -6.71 30.75 19.54
N MET A 22 -5.58 31.36 19.21
CA MET A 22 -4.58 31.77 20.21
C MET A 22 -5.02 32.98 21.06
N ALA A 23 -5.96 33.77 20.58
CA ALA A 23 -6.52 34.91 21.30
C ALA A 23 -7.56 34.49 22.38
N VAL A 24 -8.13 33.27 22.30
CA VAL A 24 -9.12 32.78 23.28
C VAL A 24 -8.43 32.57 24.64
N PRO A 25 -8.99 33.11 25.74
CA PRO A 25 -8.44 32.90 27.07
C PRO A 25 -8.53 31.43 27.51
N MET A 26 -7.62 31.00 28.36
CA MET A 26 -7.66 29.67 28.95
C MET A 26 -8.76 29.57 30.00
N LEU A 27 -9.43 28.41 30.06
CA LEU A 27 -10.47 28.14 31.06
C LEU A 27 -9.85 27.82 32.44
N THR A 28 -10.52 28.30 33.49
CA THR A 28 -10.25 27.83 34.86
C THR A 28 -10.73 26.38 35.00
N ARG A 29 -10.28 25.69 36.06
CA ARG A 29 -10.67 24.28 36.30
C ARG A 29 -12.18 24.16 36.54
N GLU A 30 -12.74 25.11 37.24
CA GLU A 30 -14.17 25.17 37.62
C GLU A 30 -14.99 25.33 36.33
N ARG A 31 -14.65 26.31 35.47
CA ARG A 31 -15.36 26.57 34.23
C ARG A 31 -15.26 25.41 33.25
N GLU A 32 -14.08 24.75 33.14
CA GLU A 32 -13.87 23.54 32.35
C GLU A 32 -14.82 22.44 32.79
N LEU A 33 -14.94 22.21 34.10
CA LEU A 33 -15.80 21.19 34.67
C LEU A 33 -17.29 21.48 34.41
N GLU A 34 -17.73 22.75 34.61
CA GLU A 34 -19.08 23.18 34.29
C GLU A 34 -19.46 22.90 32.84
N LEU A 35 -18.60 23.31 31.88
CA LEU A 35 -18.84 23.13 30.46
C LEU A 35 -18.87 21.64 30.08
N ALA A 36 -17.93 20.86 30.61
CA ALA A 36 -17.87 19.43 30.33
C ALA A 36 -19.10 18.70 30.91
N THR A 37 -19.57 19.08 32.10
CA THR A 37 -20.78 18.51 32.74
C THR A 37 -22.04 18.90 31.99
N ALA A 38 -22.17 20.17 31.58
CA ALA A 38 -23.28 20.66 30.76
C ALA A 38 -23.37 19.92 29.40
N TRP A 39 -22.25 19.69 28.74
CA TRP A 39 -22.20 18.89 27.54
C TRP A 39 -22.61 17.43 27.80
N LYS A 40 -22.02 16.79 28.81
CA LYS A 40 -22.28 15.36 29.11
C LYS A 40 -23.71 15.08 29.48
N ASN A 41 -24.31 15.91 30.34
CA ASN A 41 -25.63 15.65 30.94
C ASN A 41 -26.77 16.20 30.07
N ASN A 42 -26.57 17.37 29.43
CA ASN A 42 -27.63 18.10 28.75
C ASN A 42 -27.42 18.19 27.22
N ALA A 43 -26.34 17.62 26.70
CA ALA A 43 -25.93 17.76 25.28
C ALA A 43 -25.88 19.25 24.81
N ASP A 44 -25.44 20.15 25.73
CA ASP A 44 -25.37 21.59 25.43
C ASP A 44 -24.25 21.89 24.42
N GLU A 45 -24.66 22.11 23.19
CA GLU A 45 -23.71 22.43 22.07
C GLU A 45 -22.94 23.74 22.30
N LYS A 46 -23.52 24.71 23.02
CA LYS A 46 -22.83 25.98 23.33
C LYS A 46 -21.68 25.74 24.31
N ALA A 47 -21.89 24.89 25.29
CA ALA A 47 -20.87 24.48 26.23
C ALA A 47 -19.76 23.69 25.53
N LEU A 48 -20.10 22.78 24.61
CA LEU A 48 -19.14 22.07 23.77
C LEU A 48 -18.30 23.05 22.92
N HIS A 49 -18.94 23.98 22.25
CA HIS A 49 -18.25 24.95 21.40
C HIS A 49 -17.30 25.86 22.19
N GLU A 50 -17.71 26.30 23.40
CA GLU A 50 -16.85 27.11 24.28
C GLU A 50 -15.63 26.29 24.72
N LEU A 51 -15.82 25.03 25.10
CA LEU A 51 -14.76 24.11 25.48
C LEU A 51 -13.77 23.88 24.31
N ILE A 52 -14.26 23.54 23.12
CA ILE A 52 -13.43 23.28 21.94
C ILE A 52 -12.65 24.55 21.54
N ARG A 53 -13.28 25.73 21.54
CA ARG A 53 -12.62 26.99 21.22
C ARG A 53 -11.46 27.28 22.15
N ALA A 54 -11.66 27.09 23.47
CA ALA A 54 -10.63 27.36 24.47
C ALA A 54 -9.40 26.44 24.32
N TYR A 55 -9.62 25.18 23.90
CA TYR A 55 -8.57 24.17 23.77
C TYR A 55 -8.05 23.97 22.34
N GLY A 56 -8.58 24.65 21.34
CA GLY A 56 -8.08 24.61 19.96
C GLY A 56 -6.57 24.93 19.83
N ARG A 57 -6.04 25.75 20.75
CA ARG A 57 -4.59 26.04 20.82
C ARG A 57 -3.73 24.80 21.01
N LEU A 58 -4.25 23.72 21.63
CA LEU A 58 -3.53 22.46 21.77
C LEU A 58 -3.36 21.78 20.41
N ALA A 59 -4.40 21.83 19.56
CA ALA A 59 -4.32 21.30 18.20
C ALA A 59 -3.27 22.05 17.38
N VAL A 60 -3.26 23.40 17.44
CA VAL A 60 -2.25 24.22 16.77
C VAL A 60 -0.83 23.89 17.26
N ALA A 61 -0.63 23.83 18.58
CA ALA A 61 0.67 23.50 19.17
C ALA A 61 1.17 22.10 18.80
N MET A 62 0.26 21.12 18.72
CA MET A 62 0.59 19.76 18.33
C MET A 62 0.89 19.69 16.83
N ALA A 63 0.12 20.34 15.98
CA ALA A 63 0.35 20.40 14.54
C ALA A 63 1.72 20.99 14.21
N ALA A 64 2.14 22.04 14.93
CA ALA A 64 3.47 22.61 14.79
C ALA A 64 4.61 21.61 15.07
N LYS A 65 4.41 20.64 15.99
CA LYS A 65 5.37 19.57 16.26
C LYS A 65 5.47 18.56 15.13
N PHE A 66 4.38 18.36 14.37
CA PHE A 66 4.33 17.41 13.24
C PHE A 66 4.60 18.04 11.87
N ARG A 67 4.89 19.35 11.78
CA ARG A 67 5.13 20.05 10.51
C ARG A 67 6.23 19.44 9.63
N HIS A 68 7.19 18.73 10.23
CA HIS A 68 8.33 18.14 9.53
C HIS A 68 8.00 16.85 8.74
N TYR A 69 6.74 16.39 8.80
CA TYR A 69 6.29 15.26 7.97
C TYR A 69 5.88 15.68 6.55
N GLY A 70 5.93 16.98 6.20
CA GLY A 70 5.68 17.48 4.84
C GLY A 70 4.21 17.65 4.47
N LEU A 71 3.29 17.43 5.43
CA LEU A 71 1.85 17.62 5.21
C LEU A 71 1.42 19.07 5.48
N PRO A 72 0.33 19.55 4.83
CA PRO A 72 -0.18 20.90 5.04
C PRO A 72 -0.54 21.13 6.51
N LEU A 73 -0.03 22.24 7.08
CA LEU A 73 -0.26 22.56 8.49
C LEU A 73 -1.75 22.76 8.80
N GLY A 74 -2.52 23.31 7.85
CA GLY A 74 -3.97 23.48 8.00
C GLY A 74 -4.68 22.16 8.21
N ASP A 75 -4.33 21.13 7.44
CA ASP A 75 -4.94 19.82 7.53
C ASP A 75 -4.60 19.15 8.86
N LEU A 76 -3.35 19.26 9.30
CA LEU A 76 -2.93 18.77 10.61
C LEU A 76 -3.70 19.45 11.76
N ILE A 77 -3.96 20.75 11.66
CA ILE A 77 -4.76 21.48 12.63
C ILE A 77 -6.21 20.96 12.65
N GLN A 78 -6.82 20.75 11.47
CA GLN A 78 -8.20 20.26 11.39
C GLN A 78 -8.34 18.83 11.93
N GLU A 79 -7.40 17.96 11.62
CA GLU A 79 -7.34 16.62 12.21
C GLU A 79 -7.17 16.67 13.74
N GLY A 80 -6.39 17.62 14.23
CA GLY A 80 -6.30 17.90 15.66
C GLY A 80 -7.61 18.36 16.27
N ASN A 81 -8.38 19.18 15.57
CA ASN A 81 -9.70 19.61 16.01
C ASN A 81 -10.69 18.44 16.05
N ILE A 82 -10.63 17.52 15.07
CA ILE A 82 -11.41 16.27 15.08
C ILE A 82 -11.04 15.45 16.32
N GLY A 83 -9.76 15.28 16.62
CA GLY A 83 -9.31 14.62 17.84
C GLY A 83 -9.81 15.33 19.12
N LEU A 84 -9.83 16.66 19.14
CA LEU A 84 -10.36 17.44 20.26
C LEU A 84 -11.87 17.22 20.46
N MET A 85 -12.65 17.17 19.38
CA MET A 85 -14.09 16.86 19.43
C MET A 85 -14.34 15.43 19.93
N GLN A 86 -13.55 14.45 19.49
CA GLN A 86 -13.62 13.08 19.97
C GLN A 86 -13.29 12.98 21.47
N ALA A 87 -12.31 13.76 21.92
CA ALA A 87 -11.99 13.87 23.34
C ALA A 87 -13.18 14.43 24.14
N ALA A 88 -13.80 15.51 23.67
CA ALA A 88 -14.94 16.13 24.34
C ALA A 88 -16.16 15.17 24.43
N ALA A 89 -16.40 14.38 23.37
CA ALA A 89 -17.49 13.41 23.37
C ALA A 89 -17.31 12.25 24.37
N ARG A 90 -16.05 11.95 24.75
CA ARG A 90 -15.71 10.79 25.62
C ARG A 90 -15.15 11.20 26.97
N PHE A 91 -15.06 12.49 27.24
CA PHE A 91 -14.53 12.99 28.50
C PHE A 91 -15.46 12.71 29.64
N GLU A 92 -14.91 12.24 30.75
CA GLU A 92 -15.63 12.00 32.01
C GLU A 92 -15.20 13.07 33.03
N PRO A 93 -16.07 14.07 33.32
CA PRO A 93 -15.75 15.15 34.24
C PRO A 93 -15.48 14.68 35.67
N ASP A 94 -16.06 13.54 36.06
CA ASP A 94 -15.95 12.97 37.42
C ASP A 94 -14.55 12.43 37.74
N ARG A 95 -13.70 12.29 36.73
CA ARG A 95 -12.31 11.91 36.92
C ARG A 95 -11.46 13.13 37.26
N GLU A 96 -10.54 13.00 38.20
CA GLU A 96 -9.66 14.11 38.64
C GLU A 96 -8.58 14.53 37.61
N VAL A 97 -8.87 14.37 36.33
CA VAL A 97 -7.93 14.67 35.21
C VAL A 97 -8.43 15.91 34.46
N ARG A 98 -7.52 16.83 34.16
CA ARG A 98 -7.82 18.01 33.32
C ARG A 98 -8.17 17.58 31.89
N PHE A 99 -9.18 18.23 31.30
CA PHE A 99 -9.56 18.00 29.90
C PHE A 99 -8.39 18.16 28.93
N SER A 100 -7.53 19.16 29.15
CA SER A 100 -6.33 19.39 28.33
C SER A 100 -5.39 18.17 28.28
N THR A 101 -5.21 17.47 29.39
CA THR A 101 -4.38 16.26 29.47
C THR A 101 -5.00 15.12 28.69
N TYR A 102 -6.30 14.89 28.86
CA TYR A 102 -7.06 13.88 28.15
C TYR A 102 -7.11 14.17 26.64
N ALA A 103 -7.44 15.40 26.26
CA ALA A 103 -7.55 15.84 24.88
C ALA A 103 -6.23 15.72 24.12
N THR A 104 -5.08 15.95 24.77
CA THR A 104 -3.75 15.84 24.15
C THR A 104 -3.51 14.45 23.55
N TRP A 105 -3.99 13.38 24.17
CA TRP A 105 -3.88 12.02 23.64
C TRP A 105 -4.71 11.82 22.38
N TRP A 106 -5.94 12.30 22.37
CA TRP A 106 -6.83 12.23 21.21
C TRP A 106 -6.33 13.03 20.03
N ILE A 107 -5.91 14.28 20.29
CA ILE A 107 -5.30 15.16 19.27
C ILE A 107 -4.09 14.50 18.64
N ARG A 108 -3.20 13.94 19.47
CA ARG A 108 -2.00 13.23 18.97
C ARG A 108 -2.38 12.02 18.14
N SER A 109 -3.30 11.21 18.61
CA SER A 109 -3.74 9.99 17.91
C SER A 109 -4.34 10.32 16.55
N ALA A 110 -5.25 11.31 16.48
CA ALA A 110 -5.88 11.73 15.23
C ALA A 110 -4.84 12.23 14.22
N MET A 111 -3.90 13.11 14.66
CA MET A 111 -2.84 13.60 13.78
C MET A 111 -1.90 12.49 13.32
N GLN A 112 -1.52 11.55 14.19
CA GLN A 112 -0.66 10.44 13.82
C GLN A 112 -1.32 9.51 12.81
N ASP A 113 -2.60 9.22 12.99
CA ASP A 113 -3.36 8.41 12.03
C ASP A 113 -3.51 9.11 10.67
N TYR A 114 -3.72 10.43 10.67
CA TYR A 114 -3.74 11.23 9.45
C TYR A 114 -2.39 11.19 8.73
N ILE A 115 -1.30 11.42 9.44
CA ILE A 115 0.07 11.38 8.89
C ILE A 115 0.34 10.04 8.23
N LEU A 116 0.07 8.92 8.90
CA LEU A 116 0.31 7.59 8.36
C LEU A 116 -0.49 7.27 7.09
N ARG A 117 -1.66 7.90 6.93
CA ARG A 117 -2.51 7.70 5.74
C ARG A 117 -2.08 8.55 4.56
N ASN A 118 -1.51 9.73 4.81
CA ASN A 118 -1.30 10.77 3.79
C ASN A 118 0.18 11.10 3.55
N TRP A 119 1.12 10.49 4.31
CA TRP A 119 2.54 10.74 4.16
C TRP A 119 3.10 10.24 2.83
N SER A 120 2.60 9.13 2.31
CA SER A 120 2.99 8.52 1.04
C SER A 120 1.77 7.93 0.33
N ILE A 121 1.80 7.86 -1.00
CA ILE A 121 0.79 7.21 -1.85
C ILE A 121 0.65 5.73 -1.45
N VAL A 122 1.77 5.08 -1.15
CA VAL A 122 1.78 3.70 -0.66
C VAL A 122 1.58 3.69 0.85
N ARG A 123 0.45 3.17 1.30
CA ARG A 123 0.11 3.09 2.74
C ARG A 123 1.15 2.30 3.52
N THR A 124 1.60 2.88 4.62
CA THR A 124 2.54 2.28 5.55
C THR A 124 1.96 2.33 6.97
N GLY A 125 2.50 1.50 7.86
CA GLY A 125 2.17 1.63 9.29
C GLY A 125 0.82 1.04 9.69
N THR A 126 0.45 -0.12 9.13
CA THR A 126 -0.79 -0.82 9.49
C THR A 126 -0.74 -1.50 10.87
N THR A 127 0.45 -1.92 11.31
CA THR A 127 0.64 -2.57 12.62
C THR A 127 1.13 -1.58 13.69
N ALA A 128 0.92 -1.90 14.97
CA ALA A 128 1.40 -1.09 16.09
C ALA A 128 2.95 -0.95 16.08
N ALA A 129 3.66 -2.00 15.70
CA ALA A 129 5.12 -2.01 15.54
C ALA A 129 5.58 -1.03 14.46
N GLN A 130 4.94 -1.05 13.29
CA GLN A 130 5.26 -0.13 12.18
C GLN A 130 4.92 1.32 12.53
N LYS A 131 3.81 1.58 13.24
CA LYS A 131 3.49 2.92 13.77
C LYS A 131 4.57 3.42 14.72
N SER A 132 4.99 2.57 15.64
CA SER A 132 6.07 2.89 16.58
C SER A 132 7.38 3.20 15.86
N LEU A 133 7.77 2.37 14.89
CA LEU A 133 8.95 2.60 14.05
C LEU A 133 8.87 3.93 13.32
N PHE A 134 7.79 4.20 12.60
CA PHE A 134 7.65 5.40 11.78
C PHE A 134 7.87 6.69 12.59
N PHE A 135 7.28 6.79 13.78
CA PHE A 135 7.39 8.00 14.60
C PHE A 135 8.69 8.09 15.42
N ASN A 136 9.32 6.97 15.75
CA ASN A 136 10.50 6.95 16.60
C ASN A 136 11.83 6.80 15.83
N LEU A 137 11.84 6.18 14.64
CA LEU A 137 13.05 5.87 13.88
C LEU A 137 13.91 7.12 13.64
N ARG A 138 13.29 8.23 13.23
CA ARG A 138 14.00 9.48 12.95
C ARG A 138 14.69 10.05 14.21
N ARG A 139 13.99 10.00 15.35
CA ARG A 139 14.55 10.45 16.63
C ARG A 139 15.71 9.56 17.09
N LEU A 140 15.53 8.25 16.97
CA LEU A 140 16.55 7.26 17.36
C LEU A 140 17.77 7.36 16.46
N ARG A 141 17.58 7.48 15.15
CA ARG A 141 18.66 7.71 14.19
C ARG A 141 19.47 8.96 14.55
N ALA A 142 18.79 10.08 14.82
CA ALA A 142 19.48 11.32 15.22
C ALA A 142 20.27 11.15 16.54
N ARG A 143 19.71 10.41 17.52
CA ARG A 143 20.40 10.12 18.80
C ARG A 143 21.66 9.29 18.57
N ILE A 144 21.57 8.24 17.76
CA ILE A 144 22.70 7.36 17.44
C ILE A 144 23.75 8.13 16.64
N ALA A 145 23.35 8.88 15.60
CA ALA A 145 24.26 9.70 14.81
C ALA A 145 25.06 10.71 15.66
N ASN A 146 24.40 11.32 16.66
CA ASN A 146 25.07 12.23 17.59
C ASN A 146 26.06 11.51 18.55
N ALA A 147 25.80 10.22 18.85
CA ALA A 147 26.66 9.44 19.74
C ALA A 147 27.86 8.81 19.00
N THR A 148 27.64 8.33 17.76
CA THR A 148 28.65 7.61 16.98
C THR A 148 29.36 8.47 15.92
N GLY A 149 28.77 9.62 15.55
CA GLY A 149 29.26 10.46 14.44
C GLY A 149 28.90 9.91 13.04
N GLU A 150 28.24 8.75 12.96
CA GLU A 150 27.85 8.13 11.71
C GLU A 150 26.46 8.60 11.25
N GLN A 151 26.37 9.06 10.00
CA GLN A 151 25.08 9.49 9.40
C GLN A 151 24.21 8.33 8.91
N GLN A 152 24.81 7.19 8.62
CA GLN A 152 24.11 5.97 8.18
C GLN A 152 24.00 4.97 9.33
N LEU A 153 22.87 4.28 9.39
CA LEU A 153 22.68 3.20 10.36
C LEU A 153 23.49 1.96 9.92
N ASN A 154 24.42 1.54 10.76
CA ASN A 154 25.12 0.26 10.62
C ASN A 154 24.27 -0.90 11.19
N ALA A 155 24.78 -2.14 11.11
CA ALA A 155 24.05 -3.33 11.57
C ALA A 155 23.78 -3.27 13.08
N ASP A 156 24.72 -2.77 13.88
CA ASP A 156 24.60 -2.67 15.33
C ASP A 156 23.56 -1.62 15.73
N SER A 157 23.56 -0.47 15.06
CA SER A 157 22.57 0.60 15.25
C SER A 157 21.14 0.12 14.93
N ARG A 158 20.97 -0.67 13.85
CA ARG A 158 19.67 -1.26 13.52
C ARG A 158 19.21 -2.27 14.58
N ALA A 159 20.13 -3.08 15.08
CA ALA A 159 19.84 -4.02 16.16
C ALA A 159 19.50 -3.32 17.48
N GLU A 160 20.14 -2.18 17.78
CA GLU A 160 19.80 -1.34 18.95
C GLU A 160 18.39 -0.78 18.84
N ILE A 161 18.04 -0.20 17.68
CA ILE A 161 16.68 0.32 17.40
C ILE A 161 15.63 -0.80 17.50
N ALA A 162 15.91 -1.96 16.90
CA ALA A 162 15.02 -3.12 16.93
C ALA A 162 14.74 -3.57 18.37
N ARG A 163 15.75 -3.58 19.21
CA ARG A 163 15.66 -3.94 20.63
C ARG A 163 14.89 -2.89 21.43
N GLU A 164 15.18 -1.58 21.23
CA GLU A 164 14.50 -0.49 21.95
C GLU A 164 12.99 -0.45 21.65
N LEU A 165 12.61 -0.71 20.39
CA LEU A 165 11.21 -0.67 19.95
C LEU A 165 10.52 -2.04 19.98
N ASN A 166 11.24 -3.10 20.35
CA ASN A 166 10.76 -4.49 20.37
C ASN A 166 10.14 -4.92 19.02
N VAL A 167 10.92 -4.75 17.95
CA VAL A 167 10.51 -5.07 16.57
C VAL A 167 11.61 -5.89 15.87
N PRO A 168 11.31 -6.69 14.85
CA PRO A 168 12.31 -7.37 14.04
C PRO A 168 13.26 -6.38 13.35
N VAL A 169 14.55 -6.76 13.21
CA VAL A 169 15.54 -5.94 12.49
C VAL A 169 15.13 -5.72 11.02
N ALA A 170 14.51 -6.73 10.41
CA ALA A 170 14.00 -6.64 9.05
C ALA A 170 12.99 -5.48 8.88
N ASP A 171 12.11 -5.25 9.87
CA ASP A 171 11.16 -4.14 9.84
C ASP A 171 11.85 -2.77 9.96
N VAL A 172 12.95 -2.70 10.73
CA VAL A 172 13.76 -1.48 10.82
C VAL A 172 14.39 -1.15 9.48
N VAL A 173 14.98 -2.15 8.80
CA VAL A 173 15.58 -1.98 7.47
C VAL A 173 14.54 -1.56 6.43
N ALA A 174 13.39 -2.23 6.40
CA ALA A 174 12.30 -1.89 5.48
C ALA A 174 11.77 -0.46 5.71
N MET A 175 11.62 -0.04 6.97
CA MET A 175 11.18 1.31 7.31
C MET A 175 12.24 2.35 6.97
N GLU A 176 13.52 2.06 7.20
CA GLU A 176 14.63 2.95 6.83
C GLU A 176 14.66 3.20 5.32
N GLN A 177 14.54 2.15 4.51
CA GLN A 177 14.48 2.25 3.05
C GLN A 177 13.30 3.12 2.59
N ARG A 178 12.12 2.92 3.17
CA ARG A 178 10.94 3.73 2.86
C ARG A 178 11.07 5.20 3.25
N MET A 179 11.71 5.47 4.38
CA MET A 179 11.89 6.85 4.87
C MET A 179 13.09 7.57 4.24
N SER A 180 13.95 6.88 3.49
CA SER A 180 15.11 7.47 2.82
C SER A 180 14.74 8.20 1.54
N GLY A 181 13.68 7.79 0.84
CA GLY A 181 13.17 8.43 -0.36
C GLY A 181 11.69 8.80 -0.19
N GLY A 182 11.30 10.03 -0.54
CA GLY A 182 9.90 10.42 -0.68
C GLY A 182 9.33 9.98 -2.03
N ASP A 183 8.01 10.10 -2.19
CA ASP A 183 7.37 9.91 -3.48
C ASP A 183 7.91 10.94 -4.48
N GLN A 184 8.34 10.46 -5.65
CA GLN A 184 8.85 11.32 -6.72
C GLN A 184 7.74 11.63 -7.73
N SER A 185 7.74 12.85 -8.26
CA SER A 185 6.83 13.21 -9.34
C SER A 185 7.31 12.61 -10.64
N LEU A 186 6.44 11.89 -11.33
CA LEU A 186 6.72 11.36 -12.68
C LEU A 186 6.80 12.48 -13.74
N ASN A 187 6.20 13.64 -13.46
CA ASN A 187 6.28 14.84 -14.32
C ASN A 187 7.49 15.72 -13.97
N ALA A 188 8.41 15.25 -13.14
CA ALA A 188 9.64 15.98 -12.90
C ALA A 188 10.57 15.80 -14.09
N PRO A 189 11.18 16.91 -14.63
CA PRO A 189 12.13 16.81 -15.71
C PRO A 189 13.37 16.02 -15.30
N LEU A 190 13.88 15.20 -16.20
CA LEU A 190 15.05 14.36 -15.95
C LEU A 190 16.33 15.17 -15.87
N SER A 191 16.43 16.26 -16.64
CA SER A 191 17.56 17.20 -16.66
C SER A 191 17.07 18.64 -16.62
N ALA A 192 17.92 19.56 -16.18
CA ALA A 192 17.59 20.99 -16.07
C ALA A 192 17.20 21.64 -17.42
N ASP A 193 17.73 21.10 -18.52
CA ASP A 193 17.51 21.62 -19.88
C ASP A 193 16.76 20.63 -20.78
N GLY A 194 16.25 19.51 -20.24
CA GLY A 194 15.56 18.46 -21.00
C GLY A 194 14.04 18.64 -20.98
N GLU A 195 13.39 18.29 -22.08
CA GLU A 195 11.94 18.20 -22.21
C GLU A 195 11.39 16.86 -21.69
N ASP A 196 12.26 15.87 -21.45
CA ASP A 196 11.89 14.51 -21.07
C ASP A 196 11.54 14.43 -19.59
N ASP A 197 10.38 13.85 -19.27
CA ASP A 197 9.89 13.59 -17.92
C ASP A 197 10.21 12.13 -17.50
N TRP A 198 10.27 11.87 -16.18
CA TRP A 198 10.41 10.51 -15.63
C TRP A 198 9.33 9.54 -16.13
N GLN A 199 8.17 10.05 -16.51
CA GLN A 199 7.05 9.24 -17.01
C GLN A 199 7.39 8.53 -18.33
N GLU A 200 8.23 9.11 -19.17
CA GLU A 200 8.60 8.55 -20.49
C GLU A 200 9.47 7.30 -20.38
N PHE A 201 10.11 7.11 -19.21
CA PHE A 201 10.92 5.91 -18.94
C PHE A 201 10.10 4.73 -18.40
N LEU A 202 8.82 4.91 -18.17
CA LEU A 202 7.95 3.81 -17.74
C LEU A 202 7.58 2.95 -18.94
N ALA A 203 8.07 1.71 -18.95
CA ALA A 203 7.67 0.73 -19.95
C ALA A 203 6.21 0.29 -19.74
N ASP A 204 5.44 0.24 -20.83
CA ASP A 204 4.12 -0.40 -20.80
C ASP A 204 4.33 -1.93 -20.68
N GLU A 205 3.68 -2.55 -19.68
CA GLU A 205 3.72 -4.00 -19.45
C GLU A 205 2.86 -4.78 -20.47
N ARG A 206 2.04 -4.09 -21.25
CA ARG A 206 1.21 -4.72 -22.28
C ARG A 206 2.08 -5.23 -23.41
N PRO A 207 1.77 -6.44 -23.94
CA PRO A 207 2.48 -6.93 -25.12
C PRO A 207 2.27 -5.95 -26.27
N ASN A 208 3.34 -5.70 -27.03
CA ASN A 208 3.25 -4.81 -28.18
C ASN A 208 2.36 -5.43 -29.29
N PRO A 209 1.82 -4.63 -30.21
CA PRO A 209 0.95 -5.13 -31.28
C PRO A 209 1.61 -6.22 -32.16
N GLU A 210 2.91 -6.18 -32.31
CA GLU A 210 3.67 -7.19 -33.06
C GLU A 210 3.62 -8.54 -32.33
N GLU A 211 3.92 -8.56 -31.03
CA GLU A 211 3.86 -9.77 -30.19
C GLU A 211 2.45 -10.37 -30.16
N VAL A 212 1.42 -9.53 -30.09
CA VAL A 212 0.01 -9.98 -30.14
C VAL A 212 -0.28 -10.66 -31.48
N VAL A 213 0.10 -10.06 -32.59
CA VAL A 213 -0.15 -10.61 -33.93
C VAL A 213 0.66 -11.88 -34.17
N ILE A 214 1.93 -11.91 -33.77
CA ILE A 214 2.77 -13.11 -33.83
C ILE A 214 2.13 -14.23 -33.03
N GLY A 215 1.78 -13.97 -31.75
CA GLY A 215 1.13 -14.97 -30.89
C GLY A 215 -0.19 -15.52 -31.46
N MET A 216 -1.00 -14.66 -32.06
CA MET A 216 -2.27 -15.09 -32.72
C MET A 216 -2.00 -15.97 -33.94
N LYS A 217 -1.06 -15.59 -34.80
CA LYS A 217 -0.68 -16.36 -35.99
C LYS A 217 -0.06 -17.69 -35.63
N ASP A 218 0.81 -17.71 -34.65
CA ASP A 218 1.47 -18.92 -34.17
C ASP A 218 0.45 -19.87 -33.54
N ALA A 219 -0.47 -19.38 -32.72
CA ALA A 219 -1.53 -20.17 -32.15
C ALA A 219 -2.44 -20.79 -33.24
N ALA A 220 -2.82 -20.01 -34.26
CA ALA A 220 -3.61 -20.49 -35.39
C ALA A 220 -2.85 -21.55 -36.20
N THR A 221 -1.56 -21.33 -36.45
CA THR A 221 -0.69 -22.26 -37.18
C THR A 221 -0.49 -23.56 -36.40
N ARG A 222 -0.19 -23.49 -35.09
CA ARG A 222 -0.07 -24.66 -34.21
C ARG A 222 -1.37 -25.44 -34.12
N SER A 223 -2.51 -24.75 -34.05
CA SER A 223 -3.84 -25.39 -34.06
C SER A 223 -4.13 -26.10 -35.38
N ALA A 224 -3.78 -25.49 -36.52
CA ALA A 224 -3.91 -26.11 -37.81
C ALA A 224 -3.03 -27.38 -37.95
N TRP A 225 -1.77 -27.31 -37.55
CA TRP A 225 -0.86 -28.47 -37.52
C TRP A 225 -1.36 -29.59 -36.63
N LEU A 226 -1.84 -29.28 -35.43
CA LEU A 226 -2.41 -30.24 -34.49
C LEU A 226 -3.64 -30.93 -35.09
N ASN A 227 -4.56 -30.16 -35.67
CA ASN A 227 -5.76 -30.71 -36.31
C ASN A 227 -5.40 -31.61 -37.50
N GLN A 228 -4.42 -31.25 -38.32
CA GLN A 228 -3.94 -32.07 -39.44
C GLN A 228 -3.25 -33.36 -38.95
N ALA A 229 -2.44 -33.28 -37.89
CA ALA A 229 -1.79 -34.42 -37.29
C ALA A 229 -2.83 -35.38 -36.63
N LEU A 230 -3.82 -34.85 -35.92
CA LEU A 230 -4.94 -35.65 -35.38
C LEU A 230 -5.75 -36.35 -36.47
N GLY A 231 -5.84 -35.75 -37.66
CA GLY A 231 -6.47 -36.37 -38.82
C GLY A 231 -5.78 -37.62 -39.32
N GLN A 232 -4.49 -37.83 -39.04
CA GLN A 232 -3.71 -39.02 -39.41
C GLN A 232 -3.86 -40.16 -38.42
N LEU A 233 -4.51 -39.98 -37.25
CA LEU A 233 -4.73 -40.98 -36.25
C LEU A 233 -6.01 -41.78 -36.58
N ASP A 234 -6.02 -43.05 -36.17
CA ASP A 234 -7.25 -43.85 -36.15
C ASP A 234 -8.31 -43.26 -35.22
N GLU A 235 -9.57 -43.52 -35.50
CA GLU A 235 -10.67 -42.93 -34.71
C GLU A 235 -10.56 -43.20 -33.21
N ARG A 236 -10.17 -44.42 -32.82
CA ARG A 236 -9.94 -44.80 -31.44
C ARG A 236 -8.75 -44.05 -30.81
N GLU A 237 -7.65 -43.94 -31.53
CA GLU A 237 -6.45 -43.23 -31.08
C GLU A 237 -6.77 -41.71 -30.92
N ARG A 238 -7.52 -41.13 -31.85
CA ARG A 238 -7.95 -39.74 -31.82
C ARG A 238 -8.86 -39.44 -30.62
N THR A 239 -9.81 -40.32 -30.33
CA THR A 239 -10.68 -40.20 -29.16
C THR A 239 -9.88 -40.23 -27.86
N ILE A 240 -8.94 -41.15 -27.72
CA ILE A 240 -8.08 -41.25 -26.52
C ILE A 240 -7.30 -39.95 -26.30
N ILE A 241 -6.67 -39.41 -27.36
CA ILE A 241 -5.89 -38.18 -27.25
C ILE A 241 -6.79 -36.97 -26.92
N ARG A 242 -7.97 -36.86 -27.56
CA ARG A 242 -8.90 -35.76 -27.27
C ARG A 242 -9.37 -35.75 -25.83
N GLU A 243 -9.80 -36.90 -25.32
CA GLU A 243 -10.39 -36.98 -23.98
C GLU A 243 -9.35 -36.87 -22.88
N ARG A 244 -8.06 -37.24 -23.13
CA ARG A 244 -7.02 -37.24 -22.13
C ARG A 244 -6.04 -36.06 -22.18
N LYS A 245 -5.86 -35.45 -23.37
CA LYS A 245 -4.78 -34.45 -23.54
C LYS A 245 -5.26 -33.10 -24.06
N LEU A 246 -6.49 -33.05 -24.61
CA LEU A 246 -7.02 -31.84 -25.21
C LEU A 246 -8.27 -31.32 -24.48
N ARG A 247 -8.72 -31.99 -23.44
CA ARG A 247 -9.76 -31.54 -22.52
C ARG A 247 -9.16 -31.02 -21.25
N ASP A 248 -9.80 -30.02 -20.65
CA ASP A 248 -9.41 -29.48 -19.32
C ASP A 248 -9.61 -30.53 -18.22
N ASP A 249 -10.67 -31.37 -18.32
CA ASP A 249 -10.92 -32.49 -17.43
C ASP A 249 -10.37 -33.80 -18.05
N GLU A 250 -9.22 -34.26 -17.57
CA GLU A 250 -8.61 -35.54 -18.03
C GLU A 250 -9.47 -36.75 -17.62
N VAL A 251 -9.99 -37.48 -18.62
CA VAL A 251 -10.70 -38.75 -18.38
C VAL A 251 -9.71 -39.86 -17.99
N THR A 252 -10.07 -40.73 -17.02
CA THR A 252 -9.19 -41.78 -16.55
C THR A 252 -9.04 -42.90 -17.58
N LEU A 253 -7.91 -43.66 -17.54
CA LEU A 253 -7.66 -44.79 -18.43
C LEU A 253 -8.72 -45.91 -18.26
N GLU A 254 -9.32 -46.03 -17.07
CA GLU A 254 -10.36 -47.01 -16.76
C GLU A 254 -11.68 -46.68 -17.39
N GLU A 255 -12.09 -45.43 -17.31
CA GLU A 255 -13.30 -44.92 -17.95
C GLU A 255 -13.25 -45.01 -19.47
N LEU A 256 -12.11 -44.64 -20.07
CA LEU A 256 -11.90 -44.81 -21.50
C LEU A 256 -11.83 -46.27 -21.90
N GLY A 257 -11.25 -47.13 -21.06
CA GLY A 257 -11.27 -48.59 -21.25
C GLY A 257 -12.68 -49.14 -21.31
N SER A 258 -13.54 -48.71 -20.39
CA SER A 258 -14.95 -49.10 -20.34
C SER A 258 -15.72 -48.61 -21.59
N THR A 259 -15.47 -47.35 -22.02
CA THR A 259 -16.15 -46.75 -23.19
C THR A 259 -15.73 -47.41 -24.51
N LEU A 260 -14.45 -47.74 -24.64
CA LEU A 260 -13.86 -48.36 -25.85
C LEU A 260 -13.91 -49.88 -25.87
N GLY A 261 -14.37 -50.52 -24.79
CA GLY A 261 -14.45 -52.00 -24.66
C GLY A 261 -13.07 -52.70 -24.62
N VAL A 262 -12.05 -52.03 -24.04
CA VAL A 262 -10.67 -52.52 -23.95
C VAL A 262 -10.10 -52.36 -22.54
N SER A 263 -9.06 -53.16 -22.21
CA SER A 263 -8.41 -53.03 -20.90
C SER A 263 -7.64 -51.72 -20.74
N LYS A 264 -7.50 -51.25 -19.49
CA LYS A 264 -6.72 -50.09 -19.10
C LYS A 264 -5.30 -50.09 -19.73
N GLU A 265 -4.62 -51.23 -19.69
CA GLU A 265 -3.28 -51.37 -20.26
C GLU A 265 -3.30 -51.22 -21.79
N ARG A 266 -4.36 -51.67 -22.45
CA ARG A 266 -4.53 -51.50 -23.87
C ARG A 266 -4.76 -50.05 -24.27
N VAL A 267 -5.52 -49.29 -23.47
CA VAL A 267 -5.67 -47.84 -23.65
C VAL A 267 -4.32 -47.14 -23.51
N ARG A 268 -3.52 -47.48 -22.52
CA ARG A 268 -2.17 -46.92 -22.33
C ARG A 268 -1.24 -47.19 -23.51
N GLN A 269 -1.30 -48.39 -24.09
CA GLN A 269 -0.51 -48.76 -25.27
C GLN A 269 -0.96 -47.98 -26.52
N LEU A 270 -2.29 -47.81 -26.70
CA LEU A 270 -2.84 -47.00 -27.77
C LEU A 270 -2.49 -45.52 -27.64
N GLU A 271 -2.56 -44.95 -26.43
CA GLU A 271 -2.12 -43.58 -26.13
C GLU A 271 -0.64 -43.37 -26.49
N ALA A 272 0.25 -44.24 -26.03
CA ALA A 272 1.67 -44.13 -26.33
C ALA A 272 1.97 -44.22 -27.84
N ARG A 273 1.25 -45.11 -28.56
CA ARG A 273 1.37 -45.23 -30.02
C ARG A 273 0.85 -43.98 -30.70
N ALA A 274 -0.31 -43.42 -30.28
CA ALA A 274 -0.91 -42.24 -30.83
C ALA A 274 -0.01 -41.02 -30.65
N LEU A 275 0.56 -40.81 -29.45
CA LEU A 275 1.52 -39.76 -29.17
C LEU A 275 2.79 -39.86 -30.04
N GLY A 276 3.29 -41.08 -30.29
CA GLY A 276 4.40 -41.32 -31.19
C GLY A 276 4.07 -40.93 -32.65
N LYS A 277 2.88 -41.32 -33.15
CA LYS A 277 2.42 -40.89 -34.48
C LYS A 277 2.24 -39.38 -34.58
N LEU A 278 1.62 -38.76 -33.58
CA LEU A 278 1.46 -37.29 -33.50
C LEU A 278 2.80 -36.60 -33.54
N LYS A 279 3.77 -36.99 -32.74
CA LYS A 279 5.11 -36.42 -32.74
C LYS A 279 5.75 -36.44 -34.12
N ILE A 280 5.69 -37.57 -34.80
CA ILE A 280 6.25 -37.72 -36.17
C ILE A 280 5.50 -36.83 -37.17
N ALA A 281 4.17 -36.79 -37.06
CA ALA A 281 3.35 -35.97 -37.96
C ALA A 281 3.61 -34.48 -37.75
N LEU A 282 3.71 -34.00 -36.52
CA LEU A 282 4.00 -32.60 -36.19
C LEU A 282 5.42 -32.18 -36.63
N LEU A 283 6.40 -33.05 -36.41
CA LEU A 283 7.77 -32.79 -36.90
C LEU A 283 7.89 -32.69 -38.42
N ARG A 284 7.00 -33.35 -39.16
CA ARG A 284 6.93 -33.24 -40.64
C ARG A 284 6.28 -31.98 -41.13
N LEU A 285 5.35 -31.42 -40.32
CA LEU A 285 4.61 -30.19 -40.61
C LEU A 285 5.39 -28.92 -40.21
N ALA A 286 6.22 -29.01 -39.18
CA ALA A 286 7.06 -27.92 -38.74
C ALA A 286 8.35 -27.88 -39.58
N ASP A 287 8.55 -26.78 -40.30
CA ASP A 287 9.79 -26.55 -41.08
C ASP A 287 11.06 -26.45 -40.20
N ARG A 288 10.85 -26.16 -38.89
CA ARG A 288 11.90 -26.14 -37.86
C ARG A 288 11.40 -26.78 -36.58
N PRO A 289 12.13 -27.75 -35.97
CA PRO A 289 11.73 -28.39 -34.70
C PRO A 289 11.60 -27.41 -33.52
N SER A 290 12.29 -26.28 -33.56
CA SER A 290 12.18 -25.22 -32.52
C SER A 290 10.84 -24.51 -32.49
N ALA A 291 10.08 -24.49 -33.59
CA ALA A 291 8.75 -23.87 -33.62
C ALA A 291 7.66 -24.63 -32.83
N LEU A 292 7.98 -25.81 -32.30
CA LEU A 292 7.08 -26.65 -31.50
C LEU A 292 7.29 -26.50 -29.98
N VAL A 293 8.36 -25.83 -29.55
CA VAL A 293 8.83 -25.85 -28.14
C VAL A 293 8.68 -24.48 -27.45
N ASP A 294 8.47 -23.37 -28.19
CA ASP A 294 8.23 -22.02 -27.63
C ASP A 294 6.68 -21.76 -27.39
#